data_616276dc159b74e1407149a7d7e24b1b
#
_entry.id   616276dc159b74e1407149a7d7e24b1b
#
_cell.length_a   1.000
_cell.length_b   1.000
_cell.length_c   1.000
_cell.angle_alpha   90.00
_cell.angle_beta   90.00
_cell.angle_gamma   90.00
#
_symmetry.space_group_name_H-M   'P 1'
#
loop_
_entity.id
_entity.type
_entity.pdbx_description
1 polymer ?
#
loop_
_entity_poly.entity_id
_entity_poly.type
_entity_poly.pdbx_seq_one_letter_code
_entity_poly.pdbx_strand_id
1 'polypeptide(L)'
;MEQDEILFIEAINRQEPKAYQTLYRLYYRALVNYAMRFISKQDEAEDVVQDLFVSMWNKKIQFVSYVSFRTYLYNAVYNAVINVIKHQEVGSVM
;
A
#
# COMPACT_ATOMS: atom_id res chain seq x y z
N MET A 1 -1.51 -12.82 -17.07
CA MET A 1 -2.66 -13.57 -16.57
C MET A 1 -2.25 -14.27 -15.29
N GLU A 2 -2.84 -15.39 -14.96
CA GLU A 2 -2.54 -16.03 -13.67
C GLU A 2 -1.06 -16.34 -13.49
N GLN A 3 -0.39 -16.85 -14.53
CA GLN A 3 1.03 -17.15 -14.45
C GLN A 3 1.86 -15.89 -14.25
N ASP A 4 1.50 -14.79 -14.90
CA ASP A 4 2.20 -13.52 -14.73
C ASP A 4 2.03 -13.01 -13.30
N GLU A 5 0.86 -13.21 -12.70
CA GLU A 5 0.60 -12.84 -11.32
C GLU A 5 1.45 -13.65 -10.36
N ILE A 6 1.59 -14.95 -10.60
CA ILE A 6 2.43 -15.83 -9.78
C ILE A 6 3.89 -15.36 -9.83
N LEU A 7 4.40 -15.09 -11.04
CA LEU A 7 5.78 -14.65 -11.21
C LEU A 7 6.02 -13.30 -10.53
N PHE A 8 5.04 -12.40 -10.61
CA PHE A 8 5.14 -11.10 -9.96
C PHE A 8 5.22 -11.26 -8.44
N ILE A 9 4.37 -12.09 -7.84
CA ILE A 9 4.37 -12.31 -6.40
C ILE A 9 5.68 -12.96 -5.95
N GLU A 10 6.19 -13.93 -6.72
CA GLU A 10 7.48 -14.52 -6.39
C GLU A 10 8.60 -13.47 -6.40
N ALA A 11 8.58 -12.55 -7.37
CA ALA A 11 9.57 -11.49 -7.47
C ALA A 11 9.45 -10.49 -6.30
N ILE A 12 8.21 -10.16 -5.91
CA ILE A 12 7.96 -9.32 -4.74
C ILE A 12 8.52 -9.99 -3.49
N ASN A 13 8.26 -11.29 -3.34
CA ASN A 13 8.71 -12.04 -2.18
C ASN A 13 10.24 -12.14 -2.09
N ARG A 14 10.91 -12.13 -3.24
CA ARG A 14 12.37 -12.11 -3.29
C ARG A 14 12.95 -10.69 -3.15
N GLN A 15 12.09 -9.70 -3.01
CA GLN A 15 12.48 -8.28 -2.91
C GLN A 15 13.31 -7.81 -4.12
N GLU A 16 12.89 -8.19 -5.31
CA GLU A 16 13.53 -7.71 -6.53
C GLU A 16 13.16 -6.24 -6.75
N PRO A 17 14.14 -5.35 -6.90
CA PRO A 17 13.84 -3.92 -7.08
C PRO A 17 12.93 -3.63 -8.27
N LYS A 18 13.10 -4.36 -9.37
CA LYS A 18 12.26 -4.18 -10.55
C LYS A 18 10.80 -4.53 -10.27
N ALA A 19 10.56 -5.53 -9.41
CA ALA A 19 9.20 -5.90 -9.03
C ALA A 19 8.55 -4.78 -8.22
N TYR A 20 9.30 -4.14 -7.32
CA TYR A 20 8.79 -3.02 -6.55
C TYR A 20 8.56 -1.79 -7.42
N GLN A 21 9.39 -1.58 -8.45
CA GLN A 21 9.13 -0.52 -9.44
C GLN A 21 7.82 -0.78 -10.19
N THR A 22 7.58 -2.03 -10.56
CA THR A 22 6.33 -2.43 -11.21
C THR A 22 5.14 -2.24 -10.27
N LEU A 23 5.30 -2.62 -9.00
CA LEU A 23 4.29 -2.40 -7.97
C LEU A 23 3.91 -0.92 -7.89
N TYR A 24 4.90 -0.05 -7.80
CA TYR A 24 4.68 1.39 -7.74
C TYR A 24 3.90 1.86 -8.98
N ARG A 25 4.39 1.49 -10.16
CA ARG A 25 3.78 1.94 -11.42
C ARG A 25 2.33 1.49 -11.57
N LEU A 26 2.04 0.24 -11.16
CA LEU A 26 0.71 -0.33 -11.37
C LEU A 26 -0.29 0.09 -10.28
N TYR A 27 0.16 0.27 -9.06
CA TYR A 27 -0.74 0.40 -7.92
C TYR A 27 -0.74 1.75 -7.23
N TYR A 28 0.29 2.57 -7.42
CA TYR A 28 0.42 3.82 -6.67
C TYR A 28 -0.81 4.70 -6.82
N ARG A 29 -1.21 4.98 -8.06
CA ARG A 29 -2.33 5.87 -8.32
C ARG A 29 -3.64 5.30 -7.77
N ALA A 30 -3.88 4.02 -7.98
CA ALA A 30 -5.10 3.38 -7.49
C ALA A 30 -5.18 3.44 -5.97
N LEU A 31 -4.06 3.21 -5.29
CA LEU A 31 -4.03 3.23 -3.83
C LEU A 31 -4.19 4.66 -3.28
N VAL A 32 -3.57 5.65 -3.93
CA VAL A 32 -3.77 7.05 -3.55
C VAL A 32 -5.23 7.44 -3.72
N ASN A 33 -5.84 7.07 -4.84
CA ASN A 33 -7.25 7.36 -5.08
C ASN A 33 -8.14 6.68 -4.04
N TYR A 34 -7.79 5.45 -3.65
CA TYR A 34 -8.53 4.75 -2.60
C TYR A 34 -8.43 5.49 -1.26
N ALA A 35 -7.22 5.92 -0.89
CA ALA A 35 -7.01 6.68 0.35
C ALA A 35 -7.81 7.98 0.34
N MET A 36 -7.90 8.64 -0.81
CA MET A 36 -8.61 9.91 -0.95
C MET A 36 -10.13 9.77 -0.86
N ARG A 37 -10.65 8.56 -0.82
CA ARG A 37 -12.06 8.34 -0.50
C ARG A 37 -12.37 8.65 0.95
N PHE A 38 -11.35 8.69 1.81
CA PHE A 38 -11.50 8.86 3.26
C PHE A 38 -10.83 10.13 3.79
N ILE A 39 -9.79 10.61 3.14
CA ILE A 39 -9.08 11.85 3.52
C ILE A 39 -9.04 12.76 2.30
N SER A 40 -9.16 14.06 2.54
CA SER A 40 -9.31 15.03 1.45
C SER A 40 -7.98 15.56 0.91
N LYS A 41 -6.91 15.47 1.69
CA LYS A 41 -5.61 16.03 1.31
C LYS A 41 -4.80 15.01 0.52
N GLN A 42 -4.48 15.36 -0.73
CA GLN A 42 -3.74 14.46 -1.61
C GLN A 42 -2.35 14.14 -1.06
N ASP A 43 -1.66 15.12 -0.49
CA ASP A 43 -0.33 14.90 0.07
C ASP A 43 -0.35 13.88 1.21
N GLU A 44 -1.37 13.90 2.06
CA GLU A 44 -1.53 12.89 3.11
C GLU A 44 -1.79 11.51 2.53
N ALA A 45 -2.62 11.42 1.48
CA ALA A 45 -2.90 10.15 0.82
C ALA A 45 -1.63 9.58 0.18
N GLU A 46 -0.83 10.43 -0.46
CA GLU A 46 0.42 9.99 -1.07
C GLU A 46 1.41 9.51 -0.01
N ASP A 47 1.51 10.21 1.11
CA ASP A 47 2.39 9.78 2.21
C ASP A 47 1.99 8.41 2.74
N VAL A 48 0.70 8.15 2.90
CA VAL A 48 0.21 6.84 3.34
C VAL A 48 0.67 5.73 2.41
N VAL A 49 0.54 5.94 1.10
CA VAL A 49 0.90 4.90 0.13
C VAL A 49 2.42 4.71 0.06
N GLN A 50 3.18 5.80 0.10
CA GLN A 50 4.65 5.71 0.10
C GLN A 50 5.15 4.98 1.34
N ASP A 51 4.60 5.29 2.50
CA ASP A 51 4.96 4.62 3.75
C ASP A 51 4.63 3.14 3.70
N LEU A 52 3.52 2.77 3.07
CA LEU A 52 3.16 1.37 2.88
C LEU A 52 4.24 0.62 2.09
N PHE A 53 4.67 1.18 0.97
CA PHE A 53 5.66 0.52 0.12
C PHE A 53 7.01 0.37 0.85
N VAL A 54 7.43 1.41 1.57
CA VAL A 54 8.66 1.37 2.37
C VAL A 54 8.54 0.31 3.47
N SER A 55 7.40 0.27 4.15
CA SER A 55 7.15 -0.70 5.21
C SER A 55 7.20 -2.14 4.69
N MET A 56 6.59 -2.39 3.53
CA MET A 56 6.62 -3.72 2.91
C MET A 56 8.05 -4.17 2.63
N TRP A 57 8.87 -3.26 2.10
CA TRP A 57 10.26 -3.55 1.82
C TRP A 57 11.03 -3.86 3.10
N ASN A 58 10.89 -3.01 4.10
CA ASN A 58 11.64 -3.13 5.35
C ASN A 58 11.24 -4.37 6.16
N LYS A 59 9.96 -4.71 6.16
CA LYS A 59 9.46 -5.85 6.91
C LYS A 59 9.61 -7.17 6.17
N LYS A 60 10.00 -7.14 4.90
CA LYS A 60 10.19 -8.33 4.07
C LYS A 60 8.95 -9.21 4.06
N ILE A 61 7.78 -8.58 3.90
CA ILE A 61 6.50 -9.29 3.95
C ILE A 61 6.42 -10.28 2.80
N GLN A 62 5.96 -11.51 3.11
CA GLN A 62 5.81 -12.58 2.13
C GLN A 62 4.34 -12.79 1.84
N PHE A 63 4.02 -13.05 0.58
CA PHE A 63 2.64 -13.27 0.15
C PHE A 63 2.50 -14.65 -0.46
N VAL A 64 1.39 -15.32 -0.14
CA VAL A 64 1.14 -16.69 -0.64
C VAL A 64 0.40 -16.68 -1.97
N SER A 65 -0.24 -15.57 -2.33
CA SER A 65 -0.98 -15.46 -3.59
C SER A 65 -1.13 -14.00 -4.00
N TYR A 66 -1.49 -13.80 -5.26
CA TYR A 66 -1.79 -12.45 -5.76
C TYR A 66 -3.01 -11.86 -5.04
N VAL A 67 -4.01 -12.69 -4.74
CA VAL A 67 -5.21 -12.22 -4.04
C VAL A 67 -4.86 -11.72 -2.64
N SER A 68 -4.06 -12.48 -1.87
CA SER A 68 -3.67 -12.05 -0.54
C SER A 68 -2.78 -10.81 -0.58
N PHE A 69 -1.93 -10.70 -1.58
CA PHE A 69 -1.10 -9.51 -1.81
C PHE A 69 -1.98 -8.27 -2.02
N ARG A 70 -2.94 -8.37 -2.92
CA ARG A 70 -3.82 -7.25 -3.25
C ARG A 70 -4.68 -6.86 -2.05
N THR A 71 -5.22 -7.84 -1.35
CA THR A 71 -5.99 -7.61 -0.12
C THR A 71 -5.15 -6.89 0.92
N TYR A 72 -3.90 -7.31 1.08
CA TYR A 72 -2.99 -6.65 2.01
C TYR A 72 -2.80 -5.17 1.67
N LEU A 73 -2.59 -4.86 0.39
CA LEU A 73 -2.37 -3.47 -0.02
C LEU A 73 -3.53 -2.57 0.40
N TYR A 74 -4.75 -2.97 0.09
CA TYR A 74 -5.92 -2.14 0.37
C TYR A 74 -6.23 -2.08 1.87
N ASN A 75 -6.07 -3.19 2.58
CA ASN A 75 -6.26 -3.18 4.04
C ASN A 75 -5.22 -2.31 4.74
N ALA A 76 -3.99 -2.35 4.29
CA ALA A 76 -2.92 -1.54 4.88
C ALA A 76 -3.18 -0.05 4.67
N VAL A 77 -3.62 0.33 3.47
CA VAL A 77 -3.98 1.73 3.20
C VAL A 77 -5.16 2.14 4.09
N TYR A 78 -6.19 1.31 4.18
CA TYR A 78 -7.35 1.62 5.01
C TYR A 78 -6.96 1.84 6.46
N ASN A 79 -6.16 0.93 7.01
CA ASN A 79 -5.71 1.03 8.40
C ASN A 79 -4.86 2.28 8.64
N ALA A 80 -4.00 2.62 7.70
CA ALA A 80 -3.17 3.83 7.80
C ALA A 80 -4.02 5.09 7.75
N VAL A 81 -5.04 5.11 6.88
CA VAL A 81 -5.97 6.23 6.76
C VAL A 81 -6.75 6.41 8.07
N ILE A 82 -7.23 5.32 8.66
CA ILE A 82 -7.94 5.39 9.94
C ILE A 82 -7.04 5.98 11.01
N ASN A 83 -5.76 5.62 11.03
CA ASN A 83 -4.81 6.18 11.99
C ASN A 83 -4.61 7.69 11.77
N VAL A 84 -4.54 8.14 10.52
CA VAL A 84 -4.44 9.57 10.21
C VAL A 84 -5.66 10.32 10.75
N ILE A 85 -6.85 9.79 10.51
CA ILE A 85 -8.09 10.41 10.96
C ILE A 85 -8.14 10.48 12.48
N LYS A 86 -7.76 9.40 13.17
CA LYS A 86 -7.72 9.37 14.64
C LYS A 86 -6.77 10.40 15.21
N HIS A 87 -5.60 10.57 14.60
CA HIS A 87 -4.64 11.57 15.03
C HIS A 87 -5.19 12.99 14.87
N GLN A 88 -5.90 13.26 13.80
CA GLN A 88 -6.51 14.55 13.56
C GLN A 88 -7.61 14.82 14.59
N GLU A 89 -8.42 13.83 14.92
CA GLU A 89 -9.46 13.98 15.95
C GLU A 89 -8.86 14.29 17.31
N VAL A 90 -7.81 13.57 17.70
CA VAL A 90 -7.13 13.82 18.97
C VAL A 90 -6.54 15.21 18.99
N GLY A 91 -5.93 15.64 17.88
CA GLY A 91 -5.39 16.98 17.76
C GLY A 91 -6.46 18.06 17.86
N SER A 92 -7.64 17.82 17.31
CA SER A 92 -8.71 18.81 17.32
C SER A 92 -9.42 18.91 18.67
N VAL A 93 -9.36 17.88 19.49
CA VAL A 93 -9.94 17.89 20.83
C VAL A 93 -9.09 18.68 21.81
N MET A 94 -7.79 18.72 21.56
CA MET A 94 -6.86 19.43 22.42
C MET A 94 -6.78 20.89 22.08
#